data_861a0f62e3eea4290f75bb35557476c2
#
_entry.id   861a0f62e3eea4290f75bb35557476c2
#
_cell.length_a   1.000
_cell.length_b   1.000
_cell.length_c   1.000
_cell.angle_alpha   90.00
_cell.angle_beta   90.00
_cell.angle_gamma   90.00
#
_symmetry.space_group_name_H-M   'P 1'
#
loop_
_entity.id
_entity.type
_entity.pdbx_description
1 polymer ?
#
loop_
_entity_poly.entity_id
_entity_poly.type
_entity_poly.pdbx_seq_one_letter_code
_entity_poly.pdbx_strand_id
1 'polypeptide(L)'
;MTKNPVMPQYSFFIWNKRSRVRYPRALDLPDVEAAREVASRIARILVEVVPYWGELSSEQRSGFVVEIVDEDGQTMLTVPFREAEELTS
;
A
#
# COMPACT_ATOMS: atom_id res chain seq x y z
N MET A 1 8.30 -17.51 30.54
CA MET A 1 8.14 -17.81 29.14
C MET A 1 8.71 -16.73 28.26
N THR A 2 9.50 -17.13 27.36
CA THR A 2 10.08 -16.16 26.47
C THR A 2 9.14 -15.90 25.32
N LYS A 3 8.82 -14.69 25.16
CA LYS A 3 8.03 -14.32 24.04
C LYS A 3 8.95 -13.85 22.95
N ASN A 4 8.89 -14.50 21.83
CA ASN A 4 9.63 -13.99 20.70
C ASN A 4 9.12 -12.62 20.36
N PRO A 5 9.99 -11.71 19.96
CA PRO A 5 9.50 -10.44 19.48
C PRO A 5 8.59 -10.73 18.30
N VAL A 6 7.34 -10.43 18.49
CA VAL A 6 6.37 -10.64 17.45
C VAL A 6 6.41 -9.45 16.54
N MET A 7 6.65 -9.70 15.28
CA MET A 7 6.59 -8.62 14.32
C MET A 7 5.14 -8.16 14.18
N PRO A 8 4.90 -6.86 14.15
CA PRO A 8 3.54 -6.37 13.96
C PRO A 8 2.95 -6.86 12.66
N GLN A 9 1.67 -7.07 12.65
CA GLN A 9 0.96 -7.45 11.44
C GLN A 9 0.36 -6.21 10.81
N TYR A 10 0.61 -6.04 9.52
CA TYR A 10 0.09 -4.91 8.77
C TYR A 10 -0.86 -5.38 7.70
N SER A 11 -1.96 -4.67 7.55
CA SER A 11 -2.92 -4.88 6.47
C SER A 11 -2.78 -3.75 5.47
N PHE A 12 -3.06 -4.04 4.23
CA PHE A 12 -2.91 -3.08 3.14
C PHE A 12 -4.23 -2.93 2.43
N PHE A 13 -4.64 -1.69 2.23
CA PHE A 13 -5.87 -1.37 1.53
C PHE A 13 -5.55 -0.50 0.34
N ILE A 14 -6.17 -0.81 -0.77
CA ILE A 14 -5.98 -0.05 -1.99
C ILE A 14 -7.19 0.83 -2.16
N TRP A 15 -6.95 2.12 -2.24
CA TRP A 15 -8.01 3.11 -2.43
C TRP A 15 -7.98 3.66 -3.84
N ASN A 16 -9.16 3.85 -4.38
CA ASN A 16 -9.34 4.84 -5.43
C ASN A 16 -10.40 5.79 -4.89
N LYS A 17 -10.84 6.76 -5.67
CA LYS A 17 -11.79 7.74 -5.14
C LYS A 17 -13.11 7.14 -4.67
N ARG A 18 -13.45 5.94 -5.12
CA ARG A 18 -14.77 5.37 -4.89
C ARG A 18 -14.77 4.14 -4.02
N SER A 19 -13.67 3.45 -3.95
CA SER A 19 -13.68 2.18 -3.26
C SER A 19 -12.40 1.94 -2.50
N ARG A 20 -12.50 1.05 -1.55
CA ARG A 20 -11.41 0.61 -0.70
C ARG A 20 -11.40 -0.90 -0.76
N VAL A 21 -10.31 -1.46 -1.24
CA VAL A 21 -10.19 -2.90 -1.40
C VAL A 21 -9.05 -3.41 -0.53
N ARG A 22 -9.34 -4.41 0.25
CA ARG A 22 -8.31 -5.02 1.09
C ARG A 22 -7.42 -5.93 0.27
N TYR A 23 -6.12 -5.74 0.42
CA TYR A 23 -5.16 -6.67 -0.14
C TYR A 23 -5.34 -8.02 0.58
N PRO A 24 -5.31 -9.14 -0.14
CA PRO A 24 -5.71 -10.43 0.45
C PRO A 24 -4.87 -10.94 1.59
N ARG A 25 -3.69 -10.40 1.81
CA ARG A 25 -2.81 -10.87 2.86
C ARG A 25 -2.38 -9.76 3.79
N ALA A 26 -2.51 -10.01 5.09
CA ALA A 26 -1.80 -9.22 6.09
C ALA A 26 -0.40 -9.79 6.23
N LEU A 27 0.57 -8.96 6.49
CA LEU A 27 1.97 -9.38 6.55
C LEU A 27 2.59 -9.02 7.89
N ASP A 28 3.42 -9.93 8.40
CA ASP A 28 4.21 -9.67 9.60
C ASP A 28 5.49 -8.99 9.16
N LEU A 29 5.67 -7.76 9.61
CA LEU A 29 6.82 -6.95 9.20
C LEU A 29 7.44 -6.29 10.41
N PRO A 30 8.75 -6.06 10.39
CA PRO A 30 9.45 -5.55 11.58
C PRO A 30 9.03 -4.13 11.98
N ASP A 31 8.71 -3.29 11.01
CA ASP A 31 8.35 -1.92 11.31
C ASP A 31 7.57 -1.29 10.14
N VAL A 32 7.18 -0.06 10.33
CA VAL A 32 6.38 0.64 9.31
C VAL A 32 7.20 0.94 8.05
N GLU A 33 8.50 1.04 8.16
CA GLU A 33 9.35 1.25 6.99
C GLU A 33 9.30 0.05 6.06
N ALA A 34 9.34 -1.16 6.63
CA ALA A 34 9.20 -2.38 5.84
C ALA A 34 7.82 -2.43 5.20
N ALA A 35 6.81 -2.01 5.93
CA ALA A 35 5.44 -1.96 5.40
C ALA A 35 5.35 -0.97 4.24
N ARG A 36 6.05 0.15 4.35
CA ARG A 36 6.08 1.14 3.27
C ARG A 36 6.68 0.57 2.00
N GLU A 37 7.75 -0.20 2.13
CA GLU A 37 8.36 -0.85 0.98
C GLU A 37 7.41 -1.81 0.31
N VAL A 38 6.68 -2.59 1.11
CA VAL A 38 5.69 -3.50 0.57
C VAL A 38 4.57 -2.74 -0.15
N ALA A 39 4.10 -1.67 0.46
CA ALA A 39 3.06 -0.85 -0.15
C ALA A 39 3.52 -0.28 -1.49
N SER A 40 4.78 0.14 -1.57
CA SER A 40 5.34 0.65 -2.82
C SER A 40 5.40 -0.42 -3.89
N ARG A 41 5.72 -1.64 -3.52
CA ARG A 41 5.73 -2.77 -4.45
C ARG A 41 4.32 -3.08 -4.95
N ILE A 42 3.37 -3.09 -4.03
CA ILE A 42 1.96 -3.32 -4.40
C ILE A 42 1.53 -2.26 -5.40
N ALA A 43 1.81 -1.00 -5.11
CA ALA A 43 1.45 0.09 -5.98
C ALA A 43 2.09 -0.05 -7.36
N ARG A 44 3.37 -0.43 -7.40
CA ARG A 44 4.08 -0.62 -8.66
C ARG A 44 3.47 -1.71 -9.52
N ILE A 45 3.14 -2.83 -8.89
CA ILE A 45 2.52 -3.93 -9.60
C ILE A 45 1.17 -3.51 -10.16
N LEU A 46 0.40 -2.80 -9.37
CA LEU A 46 -0.93 -2.38 -9.80
C LEU A 46 -0.88 -1.34 -10.92
N VAL A 47 0.10 -0.46 -10.88
CA VAL A 47 0.30 0.49 -11.98
C VAL A 47 0.56 -0.26 -13.29
N GLU A 48 1.33 -1.33 -13.23
CA GLU A 48 1.64 -2.12 -14.41
C GLU A 48 0.46 -2.91 -14.94
N VAL A 49 -0.42 -3.38 -14.06
CA VAL A 49 -1.54 -4.22 -14.48
C VAL A 49 -2.79 -3.43 -14.84
N VAL A 50 -2.86 -2.16 -14.48
CA VAL A 50 -4.00 -1.33 -14.88
C VAL A 50 -3.76 -0.87 -16.32
N PRO A 51 -4.51 -1.41 -17.28
CA PRO A 51 -4.17 -1.19 -18.69
C PRO A 51 -4.34 0.24 -19.17
N TYR A 52 -5.11 1.03 -18.47
CA TYR A 52 -5.35 2.43 -18.87
C TYR A 52 -4.74 3.42 -17.89
N TRP A 53 -3.78 2.98 -17.08
CA TRP A 53 -3.16 3.87 -16.09
C TRP A 53 -2.61 5.13 -16.75
N GLY A 54 -1.91 4.97 -17.86
CA GLY A 54 -1.34 6.10 -18.57
C GLY A 54 -2.34 7.07 -19.15
N GLU A 55 -3.60 6.64 -19.28
CA GLU A 55 -4.66 7.49 -19.82
C GLU A 55 -5.40 8.26 -18.75
N LEU A 56 -5.14 7.97 -17.49
CA LEU A 56 -5.78 8.67 -16.39
C LEU A 56 -5.17 10.06 -16.24
N SER A 57 -5.98 11.02 -15.84
CA SER A 57 -5.49 12.36 -15.55
C SER A 57 -4.70 12.32 -14.23
N SER A 58 -3.91 13.35 -13.97
CA SER A 58 -3.18 13.48 -12.72
C SER A 58 -4.13 13.43 -11.53
N GLU A 59 -5.28 14.05 -11.66
CA GLU A 59 -6.27 14.06 -10.60
C GLU A 59 -6.80 12.65 -10.33
N GLN A 60 -7.07 11.89 -11.38
CA GLN A 60 -7.55 10.52 -11.23
C GLN A 60 -6.49 9.63 -10.59
N ARG A 61 -5.24 9.77 -11.01
CA ARG A 61 -4.14 8.99 -10.44
C ARG A 61 -3.92 9.33 -8.98
N SER A 62 -4.11 10.57 -8.60
CA SER A 62 -3.90 11.00 -7.22
C SER A 62 -4.88 10.36 -6.24
N GLY A 63 -5.97 9.82 -6.75
CA GLY A 63 -6.93 9.11 -5.91
C GLY A 63 -6.52 7.69 -5.56
N PHE A 64 -5.45 7.18 -6.16
CA PHE A 64 -4.98 5.83 -5.90
C PHE A 64 -3.88 5.85 -4.86
N VAL A 65 -4.15 5.22 -3.73
CA VAL A 65 -3.15 5.12 -2.66
C VAL A 65 -3.22 3.73 -2.04
N VAL A 66 -2.13 3.32 -1.42
CA VAL A 66 -2.10 2.11 -0.59
C VAL A 66 -2.07 2.58 0.85
N GLU A 67 -3.05 2.16 1.61
CA GLU A 67 -3.15 2.48 3.03
C GLU A 67 -2.58 1.33 3.85
N ILE A 68 -1.71 1.64 4.78
CA ILE A 68 -1.13 0.66 5.69
C ILE A 68 -1.82 0.79 7.03
N VAL A 69 -2.38 -0.31 7.50
CA VAL A 69 -3.17 -0.34 8.74
C VAL A 69 -2.53 -1.34 9.69
N ASP A 70 -2.40 -0.96 10.96
CA ASP A 70 -1.81 -1.85 11.96
C ASP A 70 -2.86 -2.84 12.50
N GLU A 71 -2.43 -3.66 13.46
CA GLU A 71 -3.29 -4.68 14.06
C GLU A 71 -4.51 -4.10 14.76
N ASP A 72 -4.41 -2.89 15.22
CA ASP A 72 -5.50 -2.23 15.94
C ASP A 72 -6.46 -1.50 15.01
N GLY A 73 -6.21 -1.57 13.72
CA GLY A 73 -7.04 -0.92 12.74
C GLY A 73 -6.71 0.55 12.51
N GLN A 74 -5.57 1.00 13.03
CA GLN A 74 -5.14 2.38 12.84
C GLN A 74 -4.33 2.54 11.57
N THR A 75 -4.64 3.58 10.82
CA THR A 75 -3.87 3.91 9.63
C THR A 75 -2.51 4.44 10.04
N MET A 76 -1.47 3.74 9.63
CA MET A 76 -0.11 4.12 9.95
C MET A 76 0.48 5.04 8.89
N LEU A 77 0.13 4.80 7.64
CA LEU A 77 0.73 5.52 6.53
C LEU A 77 -0.10 5.30 5.28
N THR A 78 -0.06 6.25 4.37
CA THR A 78 -0.62 6.05 3.03
C THR A 78 0.48 6.32 2.01
N VAL A 79 0.55 5.47 0.99
CA VAL A 79 1.56 5.57 -0.05
C VAL A 79 0.85 5.81 -1.37
N PRO A 80 0.97 6.99 -1.95
CA PRO A 80 0.34 7.26 -3.25
C PRO A 80 0.98 6.42 -4.35
N PHE A 81 0.17 5.98 -5.30
CA PHE A 81 0.68 5.25 -6.47
C PHE A 81 1.68 6.08 -7.25
N ARG A 82 1.52 7.39 -7.23
CA ARG A 82 2.43 8.32 -7.88
C ARG A 82 3.87 8.15 -7.38
N GLU A 83 4.02 7.87 -6.08
CA GLU A 83 5.34 7.65 -5.50
C GLU A 83 6.01 6.43 -6.11
N ALA A 84 5.23 5.39 -6.36
CA ALA A 84 5.75 4.17 -6.98
C ALA A 84 6.15 4.41 -8.44
N GLU A 85 5.41 5.24 -9.15
CA GLU A 85 5.78 5.61 -10.52
C GLU A 85 7.14 6.29 -10.56
N GLU A 86 7.38 7.20 -9.64
CA GLU A 86 8.64 7.93 -9.59
C GLU A 86 9.82 7.01 -9.33
N LEU A 87 9.61 5.96 -8.57
CA LEU A 87 10.67 5.02 -8.25
C LEU A 87 11.01 4.10 -9.41
N THR A 88 10.15 4.00 -10.41
CA THR A 88 10.37 3.11 -11.55
C THR A 88 10.94 3.80 -12.77
N SER A 89 11.02 5.09 -12.73
CA SER A 89 11.52 5.84 -13.89
C SER A 89 13.04 5.96 -13.88
#